data_92f19a83323d1def560559d86981424e
#
_entry.id   92f19a83323d1def560559d86981424e
#
_cell.length_a   1.000
_cell.length_b   1.000
_cell.length_c   1.000
_cell.angle_alpha   90.00
_cell.angle_beta   90.00
_cell.angle_gamma   90.00
#
_symmetry.space_group_name_H-M   'P 1'
#
loop_
_entity.id
_entity.type
_entity.pdbx_description
1 polymer ?
#
loop_
_entity_poly.entity_id
_entity_poly.type
_entity_poly.pdbx_seq_one_letter_code
_entity_poly.pdbx_strand_id
1 'polypeptide(L)'
;MYVKIITYFLSFFDKVNKNKIIEFFKKNITEDIVNFIDVGAHHAETVKLFDKELIVKNFFCFECSPLNFNFLTKEIKRMNKPSIKSYNYALGEEKKTMIFNQSIESQSSSLIKLNEDSNYFLRKKKFLTFFNFKKFTENEFMVNVDTLKNFLDENSLNKVKILKIDTEGYDFSVIKGLKDRIKDVEYIYFEHHFHNMLDKKYNLSDVHDYLVKNGFKKVFKTKMFYRKTFEYIYKNIKI
;
A
#
# COMPACT_ATOMS: atom_id res chain seq x y z
N MET A 1 -5.81 -28.09 -7.48
CA MET A 1 -5.13 -27.83 -8.76
C MET A 1 -5.58 -26.48 -9.36
N TYR A 2 -6.89 -26.26 -9.58
CA TYR A 2 -7.44 -25.03 -10.22
C TYR A 2 -7.11 -23.73 -9.46
N VAL A 3 -7.09 -23.70 -8.11
CA VAL A 3 -6.73 -22.50 -7.31
C VAL A 3 -5.32 -22.03 -7.65
N LYS A 4 -4.35 -22.94 -7.69
CA LYS A 4 -2.96 -22.61 -8.03
C LYS A 4 -2.84 -22.04 -9.47
N ILE A 5 -3.68 -22.52 -10.40
CA ILE A 5 -3.69 -22.01 -11.77
C ILE A 5 -4.27 -20.58 -11.81
N ILE A 6 -5.37 -20.33 -11.11
CA ILE A 6 -6.00 -19.01 -11.06
C ILE A 6 -5.10 -18.01 -10.34
N THR A 7 -4.52 -18.36 -9.18
CA THR A 7 -3.56 -17.50 -8.47
C THR A 7 -2.30 -17.25 -9.30
N TYR A 8 -1.81 -18.23 -10.03
CA TYR A 8 -0.70 -18.05 -10.98
C TYR A 8 -1.07 -17.09 -12.11
N PHE A 9 -2.29 -17.23 -12.66
CA PHE A 9 -2.79 -16.35 -13.72
C PHE A 9 -2.96 -14.89 -13.22
N LEU A 10 -3.55 -14.72 -12.06
CA LEU A 10 -3.68 -13.38 -11.42
C LEU A 10 -2.31 -12.77 -11.12
N SER A 11 -1.38 -13.55 -10.58
CA SER A 11 -0.01 -13.08 -10.29
C SER A 11 0.76 -12.67 -11.54
N PHE A 12 0.50 -13.33 -12.67
CA PHE A 12 1.08 -12.93 -13.96
C PHE A 12 0.59 -11.53 -14.39
N PHE A 13 -0.71 -11.25 -14.28
CA PHE A 13 -1.25 -9.94 -14.62
C PHE A 13 -0.82 -8.86 -13.64
N ASP A 14 -0.73 -9.17 -12.35
CA ASP A 14 -0.19 -8.26 -11.35
C ASP A 14 1.28 -7.91 -11.67
N LYS A 15 2.07 -8.90 -12.16
CA LYS A 15 3.45 -8.66 -12.62
C LYS A 15 3.52 -7.72 -13.82
N VAL A 16 2.62 -7.87 -14.80
CA VAL A 16 2.55 -6.94 -15.96
C VAL A 16 2.26 -5.52 -15.50
N ASN A 17 1.34 -5.36 -14.55
CA ASN A 17 1.01 -4.04 -14.00
C ASN A 17 2.19 -3.42 -13.23
N LYS A 18 2.83 -4.21 -12.36
CA LYS A 18 4.03 -3.81 -11.62
C LYS A 18 5.19 -3.41 -12.54
N ASN A 19 5.38 -4.11 -13.65
CA ASN A 19 6.40 -3.76 -14.64
C ASN A 19 6.15 -2.37 -15.24
N LYS A 20 4.91 -2.01 -15.59
CA LYS A 20 4.57 -0.66 -16.09
C LYS A 20 4.93 0.44 -15.07
N ILE A 21 4.73 0.17 -13.78
CA ILE A 21 5.07 1.10 -12.71
C ILE A 21 6.59 1.25 -12.60
N ILE A 22 7.33 0.16 -12.64
CA ILE A 22 8.80 0.18 -12.63
C ILE A 22 9.34 0.92 -13.85
N GLU A 23 8.84 0.65 -15.05
CA GLU A 23 9.21 1.36 -16.28
C GLU A 23 8.94 2.87 -16.16
N PHE A 24 7.80 3.25 -15.58
CA PHE A 24 7.50 4.64 -15.30
C PHE A 24 8.57 5.26 -14.40
N PHE A 25 8.93 4.64 -13.29
CA PHE A 25 9.94 5.17 -12.38
C PHE A 25 11.34 5.18 -13.00
N LYS A 26 11.75 4.14 -13.73
CA LYS A 26 13.03 4.11 -14.48
C LYS A 26 13.15 5.26 -15.47
N LYS A 27 12.06 5.63 -16.14
CA LYS A 27 12.04 6.73 -17.11
C LYS A 27 12.09 8.12 -16.45
N ASN A 28 11.53 8.25 -15.25
CA ASN A 28 11.30 9.55 -14.61
C ASN A 28 12.23 9.85 -13.43
N ILE A 29 12.97 8.85 -12.93
CA ILE A 29 13.95 8.99 -11.86
C ILE A 29 15.32 8.56 -12.43
N THR A 30 16.22 9.52 -12.58
CA THR A 30 17.60 9.30 -13.10
C THR A 30 18.64 9.23 -12.00
N GLU A 31 18.26 9.59 -10.77
CA GLU A 31 19.12 9.59 -9.59
C GLU A 31 18.74 8.45 -8.62
N ASP A 32 19.63 8.17 -7.66
CA ASP A 32 19.35 7.21 -6.60
C ASP A 32 18.13 7.63 -5.77
N ILE A 33 17.28 6.67 -5.44
CA ILE A 33 16.16 6.86 -4.52
C ILE A 33 16.71 6.89 -3.10
N VAL A 34 16.76 8.08 -2.49
CA VAL A 34 17.36 8.23 -1.15
C VAL A 34 16.49 7.55 -0.10
N ASN A 35 15.19 7.85 -0.06
CA ASN A 35 14.25 7.26 0.89
C ASN A 35 12.99 6.79 0.14
N PHE A 36 12.67 5.51 0.33
CA PHE A 36 11.44 4.86 -0.11
C PHE A 36 10.65 4.44 1.11
N ILE A 37 9.41 4.89 1.21
CA ILE A 37 8.48 4.48 2.27
C ILE A 37 7.41 3.57 1.65
N ASP A 38 7.24 2.37 2.21
CA ASP A 38 6.23 1.38 1.80
C ASP A 38 5.24 1.17 2.94
N VAL A 39 4.03 1.71 2.80
CA VAL A 39 2.94 1.57 3.77
C VAL A 39 1.99 0.48 3.30
N GLY A 40 1.83 -0.57 4.11
CA GLY A 40 1.22 -1.83 3.73
C GLY A 40 2.24 -2.71 2.98
N ALA A 41 3.39 -2.97 3.62
CA ALA A 41 4.51 -3.68 3.00
C ALA A 41 4.30 -5.19 2.88
N HIS A 42 3.26 -5.74 3.53
CA HIS A 42 2.83 -7.14 3.49
C HIS A 42 4.01 -8.12 3.65
N HIS A 43 4.43 -8.82 2.60
CA HIS A 43 5.56 -9.78 2.60
C HIS A 43 6.77 -9.25 1.79
N ALA A 44 6.97 -7.93 1.74
CA ALA A 44 8.06 -7.24 1.03
C ALA A 44 8.04 -7.37 -0.50
N GLU A 45 6.89 -7.63 -1.15
CA GLU A 45 6.83 -7.79 -2.60
C GLU A 45 7.28 -6.53 -3.35
N THR A 46 6.81 -5.35 -2.89
CA THR A 46 7.20 -4.07 -3.45
C THR A 46 8.67 -3.77 -3.21
N VAL A 47 9.14 -3.99 -1.99
CA VAL A 47 10.55 -3.77 -1.61
C VAL A 47 11.49 -4.59 -2.48
N LYS A 48 11.22 -5.90 -2.62
CA LYS A 48 12.02 -6.81 -3.47
C LYS A 48 12.05 -6.37 -4.92
N LEU A 49 10.91 -5.92 -5.44
CA LEU A 49 10.79 -5.49 -6.81
C LEU A 49 11.60 -4.21 -7.06
N PHE A 50 11.41 -3.20 -6.20
CA PHE A 50 12.12 -1.92 -6.34
C PHE A 50 13.62 -2.04 -6.08
N ASP A 51 14.02 -2.84 -5.10
CA ASP A 51 15.42 -3.11 -4.80
C ASP A 51 16.17 -3.85 -5.94
N LYS A 52 15.46 -4.69 -6.68
CA LYS A 52 16.00 -5.39 -7.85
C LYS A 52 16.14 -4.46 -9.06
N GLU A 53 15.19 -3.55 -9.26
CA GLU A 53 15.01 -2.82 -10.51
C GLU A 53 15.54 -1.38 -10.48
N LEU A 54 15.76 -0.82 -9.27
CA LEU A 54 16.17 0.57 -9.03
C LEU A 54 17.22 0.62 -7.90
N ILE A 55 18.00 1.70 -7.87
CA ILE A 55 18.93 1.93 -6.77
C ILE A 55 18.20 2.67 -5.66
N VAL A 56 17.92 1.97 -4.55
CA VAL A 56 17.27 2.52 -3.38
C VAL A 56 18.21 2.46 -2.18
N LYS A 57 18.50 3.63 -1.57
CA LYS A 57 19.42 3.72 -0.44
C LYS A 57 18.78 3.25 0.86
N ASN A 58 17.54 3.69 1.13
CA ASN A 58 16.84 3.34 2.36
C ASN A 58 15.38 2.95 2.07
N PHE A 59 14.95 1.84 2.66
CA PHE A 59 13.54 1.44 2.71
C PHE A 59 13.01 1.53 4.14
N PHE A 60 11.81 2.09 4.28
CA PHE A 60 11.04 2.13 5.53
C PHE A 60 9.69 1.44 5.29
N CYS A 61 9.53 0.24 5.84
CA CYS A 61 8.41 -0.66 5.55
C CYS A 61 7.45 -0.71 6.73
N PHE A 62 6.19 -0.38 6.52
CA PHE A 62 5.15 -0.41 7.56
C PHE A 62 4.17 -1.52 7.27
N GLU A 63 3.96 -2.39 8.25
CA GLU A 63 2.98 -3.47 8.21
C GLU A 63 2.35 -3.61 9.60
N CYS A 64 1.04 -3.34 9.70
CA CYS A 64 0.37 -3.32 10.99
C CYS A 64 -0.13 -4.69 11.45
N SER A 65 -0.38 -5.63 10.53
CA SER A 65 -0.72 -7.01 10.90
C SER A 65 0.47 -7.69 11.57
N PRO A 66 0.34 -8.18 12.82
CA PRO A 66 1.42 -8.93 13.46
C PRO A 66 1.81 -10.19 12.70
N LEU A 67 0.83 -10.83 12.05
CA LEU A 67 1.07 -12.04 11.26
C LEU A 67 1.88 -11.73 10.00
N ASN A 68 1.46 -10.74 9.21
CA ASN A 68 2.18 -10.33 8.00
C ASN A 68 3.55 -9.74 8.34
N PHE A 69 3.67 -8.99 9.44
CA PHE A 69 4.93 -8.43 9.90
C PHE A 69 5.98 -9.51 10.22
N ASN A 70 5.57 -10.65 10.77
CA ASN A 70 6.46 -11.79 10.96
C ASN A 70 7.00 -12.36 9.65
N PHE A 71 6.20 -12.33 8.57
CA PHE A 71 6.67 -12.72 7.24
C PHE A 71 7.57 -11.63 6.64
N LEU A 72 7.17 -10.37 6.73
CA LEU A 72 7.96 -9.22 6.28
C LEU A 72 9.38 -9.24 6.85
N THR A 73 9.50 -9.39 8.17
CA THR A 73 10.82 -9.41 8.85
C THR A 73 11.69 -10.60 8.43
N LYS A 74 11.10 -11.77 8.20
CA LYS A 74 11.84 -12.93 7.66
C LYS A 74 12.36 -12.67 6.25
N GLU A 75 11.55 -12.05 5.40
CA GLU A 75 11.95 -11.73 4.04
C GLU A 75 13.02 -10.64 3.99
N ILE A 76 12.92 -9.60 4.82
CA ILE A 76 13.95 -8.56 4.95
C ILE A 76 15.28 -9.17 5.43
N LYS A 77 15.25 -10.07 6.41
CA LYS A 77 16.46 -10.80 6.85
C LYS A 77 17.11 -11.58 5.72
N ARG A 78 16.31 -12.24 4.85
CA ARG A 78 16.83 -12.96 3.69
C ARG A 78 17.49 -12.05 2.66
N MET A 79 16.99 -10.82 2.52
CA MET A 79 17.60 -9.82 1.63
C MET A 79 18.98 -9.35 2.13
N ASN A 80 19.26 -9.51 3.42
CA ASN A 80 20.53 -9.17 4.07
C ASN A 80 21.01 -7.72 3.78
N LYS A 81 20.07 -6.75 3.82
CA LYS A 81 20.34 -5.34 3.57
C LYS A 81 19.99 -4.49 4.79
N PRO A 82 21.01 -3.93 5.50
CA PRO A 82 20.78 -3.10 6.70
C PRO A 82 19.97 -1.82 6.44
N SER A 83 19.91 -1.38 5.19
CA SER A 83 19.15 -0.20 4.77
C SER A 83 17.64 -0.41 4.70
N ILE A 84 17.16 -1.65 4.88
CA ILE A 84 15.72 -1.96 4.91
C ILE A 84 15.29 -2.07 6.37
N LYS A 85 14.44 -1.13 6.80
CA LYS A 85 13.86 -1.08 8.16
C LYS A 85 12.38 -1.42 8.12
N SER A 86 11.88 -2.16 9.10
CA SER A 86 10.46 -2.53 9.20
C SER A 86 9.86 -2.12 10.54
N TYR A 87 8.57 -1.73 10.51
CA TYR A 87 7.83 -1.19 11.64
C TYR A 87 6.47 -1.85 11.74
N ASN A 88 6.12 -2.36 12.95
CA ASN A 88 4.84 -3.05 13.19
C ASN A 88 3.81 -2.11 13.79
N TYR A 89 3.38 -1.13 13.01
CA TYR A 89 2.24 -0.27 13.33
C TYR A 89 1.64 0.30 12.04
N ALA A 90 0.42 0.79 12.13
CA ALA A 90 -0.26 1.44 11.02
C ALA A 90 0.10 2.92 10.94
N LEU A 91 -0.07 3.49 9.76
CA LEU A 91 0.01 4.93 9.53
C LEU A 91 -1.36 5.49 9.17
N GLY A 92 -1.68 6.70 9.66
CA GLY A 92 -2.94 7.36 9.43
C GLY A 92 -2.89 8.86 9.68
N GLU A 93 -4.05 9.51 9.71
CA GLU A 93 -4.19 10.96 9.86
C GLU A 93 -3.83 11.45 11.28
N GLU A 94 -4.02 10.60 12.29
CA GLU A 94 -3.80 10.91 13.71
C GLU A 94 -3.35 9.69 14.48
N LYS A 95 -2.67 9.94 15.61
CA LYS A 95 -2.22 8.89 16.53
C LYS A 95 -3.39 8.35 17.33
N LYS A 96 -3.62 7.03 17.22
CA LYS A 96 -4.71 6.33 17.93
C LYS A 96 -4.49 4.82 17.91
N THR A 97 -5.38 4.09 18.56
CA THR A 97 -5.47 2.63 18.44
C THR A 97 -6.70 2.26 17.61
N MET A 98 -6.58 1.28 16.72
CA MET A 98 -7.67 0.81 15.86
C MET A 98 -7.72 -0.71 15.81
N ILE A 99 -8.89 -1.24 15.46
CA ILE A 99 -9.06 -2.66 15.15
C ILE A 99 -8.63 -2.88 13.69
N PHE A 100 -7.71 -3.81 13.49
CA PHE A 100 -7.30 -4.30 12.19
C PHE A 100 -7.98 -5.64 11.90
N ASN A 101 -8.67 -5.74 10.78
CA ASN A 101 -9.39 -6.94 10.36
C ASN A 101 -8.48 -7.77 9.45
N GLN A 102 -7.94 -8.86 10.00
CA GLN A 102 -7.13 -9.81 9.26
C GLN A 102 -8.03 -10.73 8.43
N SER A 103 -7.86 -10.69 7.13
CA SER A 103 -8.56 -11.55 6.19
C SER A 103 -7.81 -12.86 5.98
N ILE A 104 -8.53 -13.94 5.62
CA ILE A 104 -7.91 -15.22 5.19
C ILE A 104 -7.01 -14.98 3.97
N GLU A 105 -7.48 -14.16 3.03
CA GLU A 105 -6.62 -13.61 1.99
C GLU A 105 -5.88 -12.40 2.56
N SER A 106 -4.69 -12.61 3.06
CA SER A 106 -3.93 -11.61 3.85
C SER A 106 -3.77 -10.25 3.15
N GLN A 107 -3.73 -10.23 1.81
CA GLN A 107 -3.69 -9.01 0.99
C GLN A 107 -4.97 -8.16 1.06
N SER A 108 -6.09 -8.72 1.53
CA SER A 108 -7.37 -8.00 1.67
C SER A 108 -7.66 -7.60 3.12
N SER A 109 -6.66 -7.62 3.97
CA SER A 109 -6.76 -7.21 5.37
C SER A 109 -6.72 -5.68 5.48
N SER A 110 -7.53 -5.09 6.37
CA SER A 110 -7.72 -3.63 6.40
C SER A 110 -8.08 -3.08 7.78
N LEU A 111 -7.79 -1.79 7.98
CA LEU A 111 -8.35 -0.96 9.06
C LEU A 111 -9.78 -0.48 8.74
N ILE A 112 -10.21 -0.64 7.50
CA ILE A 112 -11.55 -0.27 7.06
C ILE A 112 -12.50 -1.46 7.23
N LYS A 113 -13.68 -1.18 7.76
CA LYS A 113 -14.74 -2.20 7.89
C LYS A 113 -15.17 -2.68 6.52
N LEU A 114 -15.36 -3.99 6.40
CA LEU A 114 -15.88 -4.61 5.18
C LEU A 114 -17.40 -4.40 5.11
N ASN A 115 -17.88 -4.02 3.93
CA ASN A 115 -19.31 -4.03 3.60
C ASN A 115 -19.67 -5.43 3.07
N GLU A 116 -20.11 -6.30 3.97
CA GLU A 116 -20.44 -7.68 3.67
C GLU A 116 -21.65 -7.85 2.77
N ASP A 117 -22.54 -6.82 2.69
CA ASP A 117 -23.73 -6.81 1.83
C ASP A 117 -23.40 -6.38 0.40
N SER A 118 -22.18 -5.93 0.14
CA SER A 118 -21.80 -5.49 -1.20
C SER A 118 -21.77 -6.64 -2.20
N ASN A 119 -22.31 -6.41 -3.40
CA ASN A 119 -22.27 -7.40 -4.49
C ASN A 119 -20.86 -7.88 -4.81
N TYR A 120 -19.85 -7.02 -4.65
CA TYR A 120 -18.45 -7.38 -4.87
C TYR A 120 -17.95 -8.34 -3.78
N PHE A 121 -18.27 -8.07 -2.50
CA PHE A 121 -17.93 -8.95 -1.38
C PHE A 121 -18.60 -10.32 -1.55
N LEU A 122 -19.92 -10.34 -1.83
CA LEU A 122 -20.67 -11.57 -2.01
C LEU A 122 -20.12 -12.45 -3.14
N ARG A 123 -19.72 -11.85 -4.27
CA ARG A 123 -19.06 -12.56 -5.36
C ARG A 123 -17.69 -13.11 -4.94
N LYS A 124 -16.89 -12.30 -4.25
CA LYS A 124 -15.58 -12.70 -3.74
C LYS A 124 -15.72 -13.82 -2.70
N LYS A 125 -16.67 -13.70 -1.77
CA LYS A 125 -17.01 -14.72 -0.77
C LYS A 125 -17.46 -16.03 -1.45
N LYS A 126 -18.38 -15.96 -2.42
CA LYS A 126 -18.84 -17.13 -3.17
C LYS A 126 -17.69 -17.83 -3.90
N PHE A 127 -16.77 -17.07 -4.48
CA PHE A 127 -15.58 -17.62 -5.12
C PHE A 127 -14.67 -18.31 -4.11
N LEU A 128 -14.42 -17.71 -2.95
CA LEU A 128 -13.60 -18.29 -1.89
C LEU A 128 -14.28 -19.49 -1.21
N THR A 129 -15.62 -19.45 -0.98
CA THR A 129 -16.36 -20.57 -0.39
C THR A 129 -16.44 -21.78 -1.31
N PHE A 130 -16.42 -21.60 -2.63
CA PHE A 130 -16.26 -22.69 -3.58
C PHE A 130 -14.97 -23.49 -3.33
N PHE A 131 -13.98 -22.87 -2.69
CA PHE A 131 -12.70 -23.49 -2.26
C PHE A 131 -12.65 -23.83 -0.78
N ASN A 132 -13.81 -24.04 -0.10
CA ASN A 132 -13.96 -24.44 1.30
C ASN A 132 -13.58 -23.37 2.36
N PHE A 133 -13.49 -22.08 2.01
CA PHE A 133 -13.29 -21.04 3.02
C PHE A 133 -14.64 -20.62 3.65
N LYS A 134 -14.85 -20.97 4.92
CA LYS A 134 -16.11 -20.72 5.64
C LYS A 134 -16.25 -19.29 6.16
N LYS A 135 -15.14 -18.59 6.44
CA LYS A 135 -15.11 -17.20 6.95
C LYS A 135 -14.21 -16.35 6.05
N PHE A 136 -14.49 -15.05 5.94
CA PHE A 136 -13.64 -14.11 5.22
C PHE A 136 -12.63 -13.43 6.16
N THR A 137 -13.08 -12.99 7.34
CA THR A 137 -12.21 -12.43 8.39
C THR A 137 -11.81 -13.56 9.33
N GLU A 138 -10.52 -13.70 9.58
CA GLU A 138 -9.96 -14.76 10.41
C GLU A 138 -9.72 -14.30 11.84
N ASN A 139 -9.11 -13.11 12.00
CA ASN A 139 -8.75 -12.53 13.28
C ASN A 139 -8.91 -11.01 13.28
N GLU A 140 -9.07 -10.45 14.48
CA GLU A 140 -9.03 -9.01 14.73
C GLU A 140 -7.86 -8.72 15.67
N PHE A 141 -7.12 -7.66 15.39
CA PHE A 141 -6.00 -7.20 16.20
C PHE A 141 -6.16 -5.74 16.56
N MET A 142 -5.87 -5.38 17.81
CA MET A 142 -5.65 -3.99 18.19
C MET A 142 -4.27 -3.56 17.68
N VAL A 143 -4.23 -2.53 16.86
CA VAL A 143 -2.97 -1.99 16.30
C VAL A 143 -2.82 -0.52 16.62
N ASN A 144 -1.59 -0.09 16.85
CA ASN A 144 -1.27 1.32 16.99
C ASN A 144 -1.24 1.97 15.62
N VAL A 145 -1.77 3.19 15.54
CA VAL A 145 -1.70 4.07 14.38
C VAL A 145 -0.88 5.29 14.76
N ASP A 146 0.10 5.65 13.96
CA ASP A 146 0.83 6.91 14.06
C ASP A 146 0.73 7.70 12.75
N THR A 147 1.34 8.85 12.65
CA THR A 147 1.31 9.69 11.46
C THR A 147 2.64 9.64 10.73
N LEU A 148 2.60 9.79 9.39
CA LEU A 148 3.82 9.96 8.61
C LEU A 148 4.61 11.18 9.05
N LYS A 149 3.92 12.27 9.45
CA LYS A 149 4.59 13.45 9.99
C LYS A 149 5.47 13.11 11.18
N ASN A 150 4.93 12.44 12.20
CA ASN A 150 5.69 12.06 13.39
C ASN A 150 6.89 11.18 13.01
N PHE A 151 6.68 10.17 12.15
CA PHE A 151 7.76 9.30 11.69
C PHE A 151 8.88 10.08 10.99
N LEU A 152 8.54 11.01 10.09
CA LEU A 152 9.52 11.82 9.37
C LEU A 152 10.31 12.73 10.33
N ASP A 153 9.62 13.34 11.31
CA ASP A 153 10.22 14.22 12.30
C ASP A 153 11.18 13.45 13.24
N GLU A 154 10.72 12.32 13.81
CA GLU A 154 11.51 11.48 14.72
C GLU A 154 12.78 10.89 14.06
N ASN A 155 12.71 10.60 12.77
CA ASN A 155 13.84 10.06 12.00
C ASN A 155 14.64 11.11 11.22
N SER A 156 14.31 12.40 11.37
CA SER A 156 14.95 13.53 10.67
C SER A 156 14.99 13.35 9.13
N LEU A 157 13.92 12.77 8.57
CA LEU A 157 13.82 12.52 7.14
C LEU A 157 13.24 13.75 6.43
N ASN A 158 14.09 14.52 5.76
CA ASN A 158 13.71 15.76 5.09
C ASN A 158 13.33 15.59 3.62
N LYS A 159 13.51 14.40 3.05
CA LYS A 159 13.16 14.09 1.66
C LYS A 159 12.72 12.64 1.52
N VAL A 160 11.56 12.45 0.93
CA VAL A 160 11.04 11.12 0.55
C VAL A 160 10.88 11.09 -0.96
N LYS A 161 11.65 10.26 -1.64
CA LYS A 161 11.57 10.17 -3.09
C LYS A 161 10.30 9.48 -3.54
N ILE A 162 9.95 8.35 -2.90
CA ILE A 162 8.72 7.61 -3.19
C ILE A 162 8.04 7.23 -1.88
N LEU A 163 6.77 7.60 -1.77
CA LEU A 163 5.83 7.10 -0.77
C LEU A 163 4.83 6.17 -1.49
N LYS A 164 4.94 4.87 -1.29
CA LYS A 164 3.95 3.89 -1.74
C LYS A 164 2.96 3.63 -0.61
N ILE A 165 1.68 3.60 -0.94
CA ILE A 165 0.60 3.33 0.01
C ILE A 165 -0.34 2.28 -0.60
N ASP A 166 -0.55 1.20 0.16
CA ASP A 166 -1.44 0.10 -0.21
C ASP A 166 -2.03 -0.49 1.09
N THR A 167 -3.06 0.15 1.58
CA THR A 167 -3.65 -0.10 2.89
C THR A 167 -5.10 -0.55 2.81
N GLU A 168 -5.49 -1.07 1.62
CA GLU A 168 -6.83 -1.62 1.39
C GLU A 168 -7.93 -0.65 1.85
N GLY A 169 -7.86 0.59 1.30
CA GLY A 169 -8.88 1.62 1.49
C GLY A 169 -8.62 2.62 2.62
N TYR A 170 -7.51 2.52 3.36
CA TYR A 170 -7.12 3.51 4.37
C TYR A 170 -6.13 4.56 3.83
N ASP A 171 -5.82 4.51 2.53
CA ASP A 171 -4.76 5.24 1.85
C ASP A 171 -4.87 6.76 2.02
N PHE A 172 -6.07 7.33 1.93
CA PHE A 172 -6.27 8.76 2.08
C PHE A 172 -5.97 9.26 3.50
N SER A 173 -6.26 8.46 4.52
CA SER A 173 -5.89 8.75 5.90
C SER A 173 -4.36 8.78 6.09
N VAL A 174 -3.64 7.86 5.44
CA VAL A 174 -2.16 7.86 5.42
C VAL A 174 -1.62 9.12 4.77
N ILE A 175 -2.15 9.51 3.60
CA ILE A 175 -1.74 10.74 2.89
C ILE A 175 -1.97 11.98 3.76
N LYS A 176 -3.13 12.10 4.42
CA LYS A 176 -3.45 13.22 5.31
C LYS A 176 -2.52 13.26 6.54
N GLY A 177 -2.03 12.11 6.99
CA GLY A 177 -1.06 11.99 8.07
C GLY A 177 0.31 12.61 7.80
N LEU A 178 0.63 12.97 6.55
CA LEU A 178 1.81 13.78 6.20
C LEU A 178 1.70 15.22 6.72
N LYS A 179 0.49 15.77 6.80
CA LYS A 179 0.24 17.17 7.19
C LYS A 179 1.11 18.14 6.38
N ASP A 180 1.85 19.02 7.05
CA ASP A 180 2.79 19.99 6.44
C ASP A 180 4.02 19.34 5.80
N ARG A 181 4.36 18.09 6.18
CA ARG A 181 5.47 17.31 5.63
C ARG A 181 5.18 16.70 4.26
N ILE A 182 3.96 16.87 3.72
CA ILE A 182 3.60 16.42 2.37
C ILE A 182 4.47 17.08 1.29
N LYS A 183 4.96 18.29 1.55
CA LYS A 183 5.90 19.02 0.68
C LYS A 183 7.25 18.31 0.51
N ASP A 184 7.64 17.45 1.43
CA ASP A 184 8.92 16.74 1.45
C ASP A 184 8.88 15.43 0.63
N VAL A 185 7.70 15.07 0.10
CA VAL A 185 7.48 13.87 -0.72
C VAL A 185 7.46 14.23 -2.20
N GLU A 186 8.28 13.55 -3.01
CA GLU A 186 8.33 13.80 -4.46
C GLU A 186 7.29 13.00 -5.23
N TYR A 187 7.18 11.69 -4.99
CA TYR A 187 6.17 10.83 -5.61
C TYR A 187 5.29 10.17 -4.57
N ILE A 188 3.98 10.25 -4.75
CA ILE A 188 2.99 9.46 -4.01
C ILE A 188 2.40 8.45 -4.98
N TYR A 189 2.59 7.16 -4.67
CA TYR A 189 2.08 6.02 -5.41
C TYR A 189 1.09 5.26 -4.54
N PHE A 190 -0.16 5.14 -4.97
CA PHE A 190 -1.20 4.48 -4.17
C PHE A 190 -2.21 3.72 -5.03
N GLU A 191 -2.90 2.77 -4.38
CA GLU A 191 -3.99 1.99 -4.95
C GLU A 191 -5.35 2.60 -4.59
N HIS A 192 -6.30 2.64 -5.55
CA HIS A 192 -7.66 3.10 -5.28
C HIS A 192 -8.69 2.10 -5.81
N HIS A 193 -9.55 1.64 -4.89
CA HIS A 193 -10.62 0.69 -5.15
C HIS A 193 -11.92 1.41 -5.53
N PHE A 194 -12.51 1.04 -6.67
CA PHE A 194 -13.82 1.57 -7.15
C PHE A 194 -15.00 0.63 -6.84
N HIS A 195 -14.76 -0.41 -6.04
CA HIS A 195 -15.82 -1.26 -5.54
C HIS A 195 -16.24 -0.84 -4.14
N ASN A 196 -17.44 -1.26 -3.75
CA ASN A 196 -18.07 -0.92 -2.48
C ASN A 196 -17.86 -1.97 -1.36
N MET A 197 -16.88 -2.86 -1.50
CA MET A 197 -16.54 -3.85 -0.48
C MET A 197 -15.91 -3.21 0.77
N LEU A 198 -15.20 -2.10 0.58
CA LEU A 198 -14.58 -1.34 1.66
C LEU A 198 -15.46 -0.12 1.98
N ASP A 199 -15.88 0.04 3.24
CA ASP A 199 -16.68 1.18 3.71
C ASP A 199 -15.82 2.44 3.84
N LYS A 200 -15.26 2.88 2.70
CA LYS A 200 -14.45 4.10 2.63
C LYS A 200 -15.33 5.34 2.75
N LYS A 201 -14.89 6.31 3.54
CA LYS A 201 -15.57 7.61 3.70
C LYS A 201 -15.04 8.68 2.73
N TYR A 202 -14.41 8.27 1.64
CA TYR A 202 -13.82 9.14 0.61
C TYR A 202 -13.87 8.47 -0.76
N ASN A 203 -13.76 9.28 -1.79
CA ASN A 203 -13.66 8.85 -3.18
C ASN A 203 -12.34 9.35 -3.81
N LEU A 204 -12.09 9.03 -5.09
CA LEU A 204 -10.87 9.44 -5.76
C LEU A 204 -10.77 10.96 -5.96
N SER A 205 -11.89 11.68 -6.15
CA SER A 205 -11.84 13.15 -6.29
C SER A 205 -11.34 13.79 -5.00
N ASP A 206 -11.75 13.31 -3.83
CA ASP A 206 -11.28 13.84 -2.54
C ASP A 206 -9.75 13.73 -2.43
N VAL A 207 -9.18 12.58 -2.82
CA VAL A 207 -7.72 12.38 -2.85
C VAL A 207 -7.06 13.28 -3.89
N HIS A 208 -7.65 13.36 -5.09
CA HIS A 208 -7.13 14.18 -6.18
C HIS A 208 -7.06 15.66 -5.80
N ASP A 209 -8.17 16.20 -5.30
CA ASP A 209 -8.28 17.62 -4.96
C ASP A 209 -7.33 17.98 -3.81
N TYR A 210 -7.20 17.07 -2.81
CA TYR A 210 -6.24 17.25 -1.73
C TYR A 210 -4.79 17.28 -2.25
N LEU A 211 -4.42 16.34 -3.12
CA LEU A 211 -3.07 16.27 -3.68
C LEU A 211 -2.77 17.47 -4.59
N VAL A 212 -3.71 17.89 -5.45
CA VAL A 212 -3.55 19.07 -6.32
C VAL A 212 -3.37 20.34 -5.50
N LYS A 213 -4.19 20.54 -4.46
CA LYS A 213 -4.06 21.66 -3.52
C LYS A 213 -2.66 21.72 -2.86
N ASN A 214 -2.05 20.57 -2.62
CA ASN A 214 -0.70 20.46 -2.04
C ASN A 214 0.43 20.48 -3.08
N GLY A 215 0.13 20.75 -4.37
CA GLY A 215 1.14 20.92 -5.43
C GLY A 215 1.52 19.65 -6.15
N PHE A 216 0.68 18.61 -6.10
CA PHE A 216 0.90 17.39 -6.85
C PHE A 216 0.12 17.36 -8.17
N LYS A 217 0.70 16.72 -9.16
CA LYS A 217 0.07 16.42 -10.44
C LYS A 217 0.00 14.92 -10.65
N LYS A 218 -1.15 14.41 -11.11
CA LYS A 218 -1.27 13.01 -11.53
C LYS A 218 -0.43 12.80 -12.79
N VAL A 219 0.56 11.92 -12.72
CA VAL A 219 1.52 11.64 -13.79
C VAL A 219 1.40 10.22 -14.37
N PHE A 220 0.77 9.30 -13.63
CA PHE A 220 0.57 7.94 -14.10
C PHE A 220 -0.73 7.35 -13.54
N LYS A 221 -1.35 6.45 -14.32
CA LYS A 221 -2.50 5.65 -13.95
C LYS A 221 -2.44 4.31 -14.68
N THR A 222 -2.68 3.21 -13.96
CA THR A 222 -2.86 1.90 -14.57
C THR A 222 -3.99 1.15 -13.89
N LYS A 223 -4.70 0.31 -14.64
CA LYS A 223 -5.80 -0.50 -14.12
C LYS A 223 -5.29 -1.91 -13.82
N MET A 224 -5.60 -2.43 -12.64
CA MET A 224 -5.36 -3.83 -12.32
C MET A 224 -6.30 -4.74 -13.13
N PHE A 225 -5.75 -5.80 -13.71
CA PHE A 225 -6.53 -6.75 -14.50
C PHE A 225 -7.60 -7.42 -13.62
N TYR A 226 -8.81 -7.56 -14.17
CA TYR A 226 -9.98 -8.19 -13.55
C TYR A 226 -10.47 -7.57 -12.22
N ARG A 227 -9.83 -6.49 -11.74
CA ARG A 227 -10.24 -5.78 -10.52
C ARG A 227 -10.84 -4.42 -10.85
N LYS A 228 -11.76 -3.92 -9.98
CA LYS A 228 -12.22 -2.53 -10.00
C LYS A 228 -11.26 -1.65 -9.19
N THR A 229 -9.96 -1.80 -9.47
CA THR A 229 -8.86 -1.19 -8.75
C THR A 229 -7.90 -0.57 -9.73
N PHE A 230 -7.39 0.61 -9.39
CA PHE A 230 -6.40 1.33 -10.19
C PHE A 230 -5.27 1.79 -9.29
N GLU A 231 -4.08 1.81 -9.86
CA GLU A 231 -2.89 2.38 -9.26
C GLU A 231 -2.61 3.76 -9.86
N TYR A 232 -2.27 4.71 -9.01
CA TYR A 232 -2.03 6.10 -9.36
C TYR A 232 -0.67 6.55 -8.87
N ILE A 233 0.04 7.35 -9.69
CA ILE A 233 1.24 8.06 -9.25
C ILE A 233 1.01 9.55 -9.43
N TYR A 234 1.25 10.29 -8.35
CA TYR A 234 1.26 11.74 -8.32
C TYR A 234 2.68 12.22 -8.07
N LYS A 235 3.10 13.25 -8.79
CA LYS A 235 4.40 13.91 -8.61
C LYS A 235 4.21 15.31 -8.04
N ASN A 236 4.99 15.65 -7.05
CA ASN A 236 5.09 17.01 -6.53
C ASN A 236 5.79 17.89 -7.59
N ILE A 237 5.13 18.95 -8.04
CA ILE A 237 5.65 19.85 -9.08
C ILE A 237 6.42 21.05 -8.50
N LYS A 238 6.54 21.10 -7.16
CA LYS A 238 7.26 22.18 -6.44
C LYS A 238 8.68 21.76 -6.02
N ILE A 239 9.04 20.51 -6.29
CA ILE A 239 10.36 19.93 -5.99
C ILE A 239 11.09 19.67 -7.30
#